data_07d353b61fb6173c3c2ca6bd94a9842a
#
_entry.id   07d353b61fb6173c3c2ca6bd94a9842a
#
_cell.length_a   1.000
_cell.length_b   1.000
_cell.length_c   1.000
_cell.angle_alpha   90.00
_cell.angle_beta   90.00
_cell.angle_gamma   90.00
#
_symmetry.space_group_name_H-M   'P 1'
#
loop_
_entity.id
_entity.type
_entity.pdbx_description
1 polymer ?
#
loop_
_entity_poly.entity_id
_entity_poly.type
_entity_poly.pdbx_seq_one_letter_code
_entity_poly.pdbx_strand_id
1 'polypeptide(L)'
;VCGLLSTADNKIIKNPEVSNNAERQEIIEPDKVVALVHFGRSGTGLLHSLIDNHPEISTMPSIYFSEFFNHSTWEYIISEGWSKMIDRFVANYEVLFDASARNPIETKSKKHITYMGQKEGMANVGNQQNEVLRVDKVLFCEELCRLMKPQKHLDTFTFFWLVHLAYNKALNDRNHKHLLFYHIHNPDTYAQLNFVQAVP
;
A
#
# COMPACT_ATOMS: atom_id res chain seq x y z
N VAL A 1 1.42 7.11 35.19
CA VAL A 1 2.68 6.52 34.68
C VAL A 1 2.76 6.87 33.21
N CYS A 2 3.46 7.98 32.92
CA CYS A 2 3.66 8.44 31.54
C CYS A 2 4.82 7.61 30.96
N GLY A 3 4.51 6.50 30.29
CA GLY A 3 5.50 5.76 29.51
C GLY A 3 5.89 6.57 28.30
N LEU A 4 7.16 6.92 28.19
CA LEU A 4 7.77 7.47 27.00
C LEU A 4 7.39 6.61 25.79
N LEU A 5 6.57 7.15 24.90
CA LEU A 5 6.35 6.60 23.56
C LEU A 5 7.72 6.68 22.87
N SER A 6 8.37 5.54 22.75
CA SER A 6 9.53 5.38 21.88
C SER A 6 9.08 5.87 20.50
N THR A 7 9.70 6.91 20.00
CA THR A 7 9.59 7.29 18.59
C THR A 7 9.95 6.07 17.79
N ALA A 8 8.99 5.50 17.06
CA ALA A 8 9.25 4.41 16.16
C ALA A 8 10.35 4.90 15.20
N ASP A 9 11.54 4.30 15.30
CA ASP A 9 12.63 4.58 14.37
C ASP A 9 12.13 4.24 12.97
N ASN A 10 11.76 5.27 12.22
CA ASN A 10 11.41 5.16 10.80
C ASN A 10 12.69 4.74 10.07
N LYS A 11 12.89 3.43 9.98
CA LYS A 11 14.10 2.87 9.39
C LYS A 11 14.19 3.29 7.92
N ILE A 12 15.19 4.08 7.62
CA ILE A 12 15.45 4.64 6.28
C ILE A 12 16.36 3.66 5.54
N ILE A 13 15.98 3.30 4.31
CA ILE A 13 16.85 2.56 3.40
C ILE A 13 17.51 3.50 2.38
N LYS A 14 18.81 3.33 2.17
CA LYS A 14 19.57 4.14 1.20
C LYS A 14 19.65 3.43 -0.15
N ASN A 15 19.56 4.23 -1.22
CA ASN A 15 19.78 3.74 -2.57
C ASN A 15 21.29 3.62 -2.85
N PRO A 16 21.80 2.42 -3.14
CA PRO A 16 23.23 2.22 -3.38
C PRO A 16 23.72 2.81 -4.72
N GLU A 17 22.81 3.08 -5.66
CA GLU A 17 23.15 3.51 -7.03
C GLU A 17 23.20 5.03 -7.17
N VAL A 18 22.68 5.79 -6.21
CA VAL A 18 22.61 7.25 -6.29
C VAL A 18 23.75 7.89 -5.52
N SER A 19 24.60 8.65 -6.21
CA SER A 19 25.65 9.43 -5.57
C SER A 19 25.05 10.55 -4.69
N ASN A 20 25.74 10.90 -3.61
CA ASN A 20 25.30 11.98 -2.71
C ASN A 20 25.10 13.34 -3.40
N ASN A 21 25.71 13.54 -4.58
CA ASN A 21 25.69 14.79 -5.35
C ASN A 21 24.67 14.78 -6.51
N ALA A 22 23.92 13.70 -6.72
CA ALA A 22 22.90 13.68 -7.77
C ALA A 22 21.77 14.67 -7.42
N GLU A 23 21.32 15.46 -8.39
CA GLU A 23 20.12 16.26 -8.25
C GLU A 23 18.93 15.35 -7.96
N ARG A 24 18.15 15.72 -6.95
CA ARG A 24 16.94 14.99 -6.56
C ARG A 24 15.85 15.30 -7.60
N GLN A 25 15.33 14.30 -8.26
CA GLN A 25 14.05 14.46 -8.94
C GLN A 25 12.98 14.49 -7.85
N GLU A 26 12.40 15.66 -7.60
CA GLU A 26 11.31 15.78 -6.62
C GLU A 26 10.13 14.90 -7.03
N ILE A 27 9.75 14.01 -6.14
CA ILE A 27 8.43 13.38 -6.23
C ILE A 27 7.44 14.40 -5.71
N ILE A 28 6.43 14.69 -6.52
CA ILE A 28 5.32 15.51 -6.05
C ILE A 28 4.61 14.71 -4.98
N GLU A 29 4.71 15.15 -3.74
CA GLU A 29 3.98 14.57 -2.61
C GLU A 29 2.49 14.88 -2.73
N PRO A 30 1.60 14.06 -2.15
CA PRO A 30 0.18 14.40 -2.13
C PRO A 30 -0.05 15.65 -1.30
N ASP A 31 -0.94 16.54 -1.74
CA ASP A 31 -1.29 17.75 -1.01
C ASP A 31 -1.91 17.42 0.34
N LYS A 32 -2.59 16.28 0.42
CA LYS A 32 -3.27 15.79 1.62
C LYS A 32 -3.20 14.28 1.73
N VAL A 33 -3.07 13.83 2.99
CA VAL A 33 -3.17 12.42 3.35
C VAL A 33 -4.34 12.24 4.31
N VAL A 34 -5.25 11.33 3.97
CA VAL A 34 -6.43 11.04 4.79
C VAL A 34 -6.40 9.58 5.22
N ALA A 35 -6.27 9.37 6.52
CA ALA A 35 -6.40 8.07 7.15
C ALA A 35 -7.82 7.88 7.69
N LEU A 36 -8.58 6.93 7.14
CA LEU A 36 -9.86 6.54 7.69
C LEU A 36 -9.66 5.47 8.77
N VAL A 37 -9.72 5.90 10.01
CA VAL A 37 -9.67 4.98 11.17
C VAL A 37 -11.06 4.40 11.40
N HIS A 38 -11.18 3.07 11.39
CA HIS A 38 -12.48 2.44 11.52
C HIS A 38 -12.44 1.08 12.21
N PHE A 39 -13.61 0.68 12.72
CA PHE A 39 -13.86 -0.65 13.27
C PHE A 39 -14.72 -1.48 12.31
N GLY A 40 -14.72 -2.79 12.48
CA GLY A 40 -15.51 -3.68 11.66
C GLY A 40 -16.98 -3.30 11.60
N ARG A 41 -17.62 -3.43 10.43
CA ARG A 41 -19.04 -3.15 10.17
C ARG A 41 -19.47 -1.68 10.32
N SER A 42 -18.56 -0.73 10.19
CA SER A 42 -18.85 0.70 10.28
C SER A 42 -19.25 1.36 8.95
N GLY A 43 -19.50 0.58 7.89
CA GLY A 43 -19.93 1.10 6.59
C GLY A 43 -18.80 1.68 5.73
N THR A 44 -17.56 1.50 6.14
CA THR A 44 -16.38 2.08 5.47
C THR A 44 -16.15 1.54 4.06
N GLY A 45 -16.56 0.29 3.79
CA GLY A 45 -16.53 -0.25 2.42
C GLY A 45 -17.43 0.54 1.46
N LEU A 46 -18.61 0.98 1.93
CA LEU A 46 -19.48 1.85 1.13
C LEU A 46 -18.81 3.22 0.88
N LEU A 47 -18.26 3.84 1.93
CA LEU A 47 -17.54 5.10 1.77
C LEU A 47 -16.38 4.95 0.77
N HIS A 48 -15.59 3.89 0.89
CA HIS A 48 -14.50 3.61 -0.04
C HIS A 48 -15.01 3.50 -1.49
N SER A 49 -16.09 2.75 -1.73
CA SER A 49 -16.65 2.58 -3.07
C SER A 49 -17.18 3.88 -3.70
N LEU A 50 -17.55 4.88 -2.88
CA LEU A 50 -17.98 6.20 -3.36
C LEU A 50 -16.82 7.10 -3.79
N ILE A 51 -15.63 6.89 -3.22
CA ILE A 51 -14.43 7.67 -3.53
C ILE A 51 -13.45 6.92 -4.44
N ASP A 52 -13.65 5.64 -4.62
CA ASP A 52 -12.82 4.83 -5.50
C ASP A 52 -12.91 5.33 -6.94
N ASN A 53 -11.78 5.28 -7.64
CA ASN A 53 -11.64 5.82 -8.99
C ASN A 53 -11.93 7.34 -9.12
N HIS A 54 -11.90 8.10 -8.02
CA HIS A 54 -12.00 9.55 -8.09
C HIS A 54 -10.77 10.15 -8.79
N PRO A 55 -10.91 11.13 -9.70
CA PRO A 55 -9.76 11.64 -10.47
C PRO A 55 -8.65 12.23 -9.61
N GLU A 56 -8.97 12.85 -8.49
CA GLU A 56 -8.01 13.53 -7.61
C GLU A 56 -7.57 12.71 -6.39
N ILE A 57 -8.21 11.57 -6.13
CA ILE A 57 -7.94 10.75 -4.94
C ILE A 57 -7.24 9.47 -5.35
N SER A 58 -6.10 9.17 -4.73
CA SER A 58 -5.48 7.86 -4.84
C SER A 58 -6.02 6.95 -3.76
N THR A 59 -6.71 5.91 -4.18
CA THR A 59 -7.17 4.81 -3.34
C THR A 59 -6.49 3.51 -3.77
N MET A 60 -6.44 2.55 -2.87
CA MET A 60 -6.03 1.17 -3.17
C MET A 60 -6.93 0.22 -2.38
N PRO A 61 -7.09 -1.05 -2.79
CA PRO A 61 -7.81 -2.04 -2.01
C PRO A 61 -7.25 -2.09 -0.58
N SER A 62 -8.01 -1.53 0.36
CA SER A 62 -7.48 -0.93 1.57
C SER A 62 -7.19 -1.88 2.71
N ILE A 63 -7.93 -2.95 2.83
CA ILE A 63 -7.89 -3.79 4.04
C ILE A 63 -6.57 -4.55 4.18
N TYR A 64 -5.89 -4.78 3.08
CA TYR A 64 -4.62 -5.50 3.06
C TYR A 64 -3.44 -4.62 3.44
N PHE A 65 -3.64 -3.31 3.49
CA PHE A 65 -2.61 -2.36 3.92
C PHE A 65 -2.58 -2.11 5.41
N SER A 66 -3.53 -2.58 6.19
CA SER A 66 -3.49 -2.41 7.64
C SER A 66 -2.20 -2.96 8.25
N GLU A 67 -1.65 -4.03 7.67
CA GLU A 67 -0.37 -4.63 8.10
C GLU A 67 0.86 -3.92 7.55
N PHE A 68 0.73 -3.12 6.49
CA PHE A 68 1.86 -2.36 5.93
C PHE A 68 2.50 -1.44 6.96
N PHE A 69 1.70 -0.90 7.88
CA PHE A 69 2.13 0.01 8.93
C PHE A 69 2.76 -0.69 10.14
N ASN A 70 2.78 -2.01 10.16
CA ASN A 70 3.52 -2.75 11.16
C ASN A 70 5.01 -2.67 10.86
N HIS A 71 5.80 -2.35 11.88
CA HIS A 71 7.26 -2.30 11.79
C HIS A 71 7.86 -3.58 11.17
N SER A 72 7.33 -4.75 11.52
CA SER A 72 7.74 -6.04 10.96
C SER A 72 7.54 -6.15 9.44
N THR A 73 6.48 -5.56 8.90
CA THR A 73 6.22 -5.57 7.44
C THR A 73 7.24 -4.70 6.72
N TRP A 74 7.51 -3.50 7.24
CA TRP A 74 8.54 -2.63 6.66
C TRP A 74 9.92 -3.28 6.73
N GLU A 75 10.29 -3.84 7.88
CA GLU A 75 11.55 -4.58 8.02
C GLU A 75 11.65 -5.75 7.05
N TYR A 76 10.56 -6.47 6.84
CA TYR A 76 10.53 -7.53 5.83
C TYR A 76 10.80 -6.97 4.43
N ILE A 77 10.12 -5.89 4.02
CA ILE A 77 10.27 -5.29 2.69
C ILE A 77 11.73 -4.87 2.45
N ILE A 78 12.38 -4.25 3.42
CA ILE A 78 13.75 -3.72 3.26
C ILE A 78 14.87 -4.71 3.58
N SER A 79 14.57 -5.90 4.12
CA SER A 79 15.56 -6.82 4.72
C SER A 79 16.63 -7.35 3.77
N GLU A 80 16.32 -7.44 2.45
CA GLU A 80 17.29 -7.89 1.44
C GLU A 80 17.84 -6.73 0.60
N GLY A 81 17.63 -5.49 1.06
CA GLY A 81 18.14 -4.28 0.44
C GLY A 81 17.26 -3.73 -0.68
N TRP A 82 17.70 -2.61 -1.23
CA TRP A 82 16.95 -1.78 -2.18
C TRP A 82 16.44 -2.56 -3.41
N SER A 83 17.28 -3.37 -4.03
CA SER A 83 16.96 -4.10 -5.26
C SER A 83 15.86 -5.16 -5.09
N LYS A 84 15.58 -5.57 -3.85
CA LYS A 84 14.59 -6.62 -3.53
C LYS A 84 13.29 -6.08 -2.97
N MET A 85 13.20 -4.77 -2.70
CA MET A 85 12.01 -4.17 -2.09
C MET A 85 10.74 -4.44 -2.88
N ILE A 86 10.79 -4.27 -4.20
CA ILE A 86 9.63 -4.47 -5.10
C ILE A 86 9.17 -5.92 -5.07
N ASP A 87 10.11 -6.86 -5.25
CA ASP A 87 9.81 -8.30 -5.23
C ASP A 87 9.13 -8.71 -3.92
N ARG A 88 9.65 -8.22 -2.80
CA ARG A 88 9.12 -8.54 -1.47
C ARG A 88 7.77 -7.89 -1.21
N PHE A 89 7.57 -6.66 -1.66
CA PHE A 89 6.26 -6.01 -1.59
C PHE A 89 5.21 -6.80 -2.38
N VAL A 90 5.51 -7.15 -3.63
CA VAL A 90 4.59 -7.91 -4.49
C VAL A 90 4.29 -9.29 -3.90
N ALA A 91 5.30 -9.99 -3.37
CA ALA A 91 5.10 -11.29 -2.74
C ALA A 91 4.22 -11.22 -1.48
N ASN A 92 4.34 -10.13 -0.71
CA ASN A 92 3.52 -9.93 0.49
C ASN A 92 2.07 -9.51 0.19
N TYR A 93 1.86 -8.83 -0.95
CA TYR A 93 0.57 -8.25 -1.35
C TYR A 93 0.07 -8.76 -2.69
N GLU A 94 0.24 -10.04 -2.98
CA GLU A 94 -0.18 -10.67 -4.25
C GLU A 94 -1.65 -10.39 -4.59
N VAL A 95 -2.50 -10.31 -3.59
CA VAL A 95 -3.93 -10.01 -3.73
C VAL A 95 -4.22 -8.68 -4.42
N LEU A 96 -3.32 -7.70 -4.36
CA LEU A 96 -3.46 -6.42 -5.04
C LEU A 96 -3.35 -6.57 -6.57
N PHE A 97 -2.70 -7.61 -7.03
CA PHE A 97 -2.46 -7.87 -8.47
C PHE A 97 -3.39 -8.94 -9.02
N ASP A 98 -3.81 -9.88 -8.19
CA ASP A 98 -4.81 -10.89 -8.53
C ASP A 98 -5.70 -11.21 -7.32
N ALA A 99 -6.88 -10.64 -7.30
CA ALA A 99 -7.85 -10.86 -6.22
C ALA A 99 -8.38 -12.29 -6.16
N SER A 100 -8.13 -13.12 -7.19
CA SER A 100 -8.42 -14.56 -7.20
C SER A 100 -7.33 -15.40 -6.54
N ALA A 101 -6.21 -14.79 -6.14
CA ALA A 101 -5.15 -15.49 -5.44
C ALA A 101 -5.70 -16.20 -4.18
N ARG A 102 -5.21 -17.42 -3.95
CA ARG A 102 -5.66 -18.21 -2.81
C ARG A 102 -5.01 -17.72 -1.53
N ASN A 103 -5.80 -17.63 -0.47
CA ASN A 103 -5.26 -17.30 0.84
C ASN A 103 -4.32 -18.42 1.32
N PRO A 104 -3.01 -18.17 1.49
CA PRO A 104 -2.05 -19.20 1.88
C PRO A 104 -2.30 -19.76 3.29
N ILE A 105 -2.98 -19.00 4.17
CA ILE A 105 -3.28 -19.42 5.54
C ILE A 105 -4.41 -20.47 5.56
N GLU A 106 -5.37 -20.38 4.65
CA GLU A 106 -6.54 -21.26 4.60
C GLU A 106 -6.29 -22.56 3.84
N THR A 107 -5.22 -22.67 3.06
CA THR A 107 -4.86 -23.92 2.35
C THR A 107 -4.52 -25.07 3.31
N LYS A 108 -4.25 -24.79 4.60
CA LYS A 108 -4.02 -25.81 5.62
C LYS A 108 -5.33 -26.41 6.18
N SER A 109 -6.46 -25.78 5.97
CA SER A 109 -7.78 -26.25 6.39
C SER A 109 -8.61 -26.66 5.17
N LYS A 110 -8.81 -27.95 4.98
CA LYS A 110 -9.46 -28.55 3.79
C LYS A 110 -10.95 -28.20 3.58
N LYS A 111 -11.57 -27.31 4.39
CA LYS A 111 -13.02 -27.15 4.38
C LYS A 111 -13.59 -25.99 3.56
N HIS A 112 -12.87 -24.89 3.39
CA HIS A 112 -13.31 -23.78 2.52
C HIS A 112 -12.10 -23.07 1.93
N ILE A 113 -12.00 -23.04 0.61
CA ILE A 113 -11.01 -22.22 -0.08
C ILE A 113 -11.62 -20.84 -0.25
N THR A 114 -11.16 -19.87 0.55
CA THR A 114 -11.53 -18.47 0.41
C THR A 114 -10.46 -17.75 -0.41
N TYR A 115 -10.86 -17.06 -1.47
CA TYR A 115 -9.97 -16.19 -2.21
C TYR A 115 -9.71 -14.91 -1.39
N MET A 116 -8.49 -14.40 -1.41
CA MET A 116 -8.09 -13.25 -0.60
C MET A 116 -8.94 -12.00 -0.89
N GLY A 117 -9.27 -11.74 -2.15
CA GLY A 117 -10.07 -10.59 -2.56
C GLY A 117 -11.58 -10.72 -2.38
N GLN A 118 -12.07 -11.90 -2.00
CA GLN A 118 -13.51 -12.18 -2.00
C GLN A 118 -14.30 -11.37 -0.97
N LYS A 119 -13.73 -11.09 0.20
CA LYS A 119 -14.39 -10.35 1.28
C LYS A 119 -14.47 -8.84 1.00
N GLU A 120 -13.63 -8.33 0.11
CA GLU A 120 -13.42 -6.90 -0.10
C GLU A 120 -14.07 -6.39 -1.40
N GLY A 121 -14.95 -7.18 -2.01
CA GLY A 121 -15.58 -6.83 -3.27
C GLY A 121 -14.66 -6.90 -4.49
N MET A 122 -13.40 -7.21 -4.31
CA MET A 122 -12.41 -7.28 -5.40
C MET A 122 -12.65 -8.43 -6.38
N ALA A 123 -13.49 -9.40 -6.01
CA ALA A 123 -13.91 -10.50 -6.85
C ALA A 123 -15.27 -10.25 -7.56
N ASN A 124 -15.87 -9.08 -7.36
CA ASN A 124 -17.16 -8.71 -7.90
C ASN A 124 -17.11 -7.30 -8.51
N VAL A 125 -16.07 -7.01 -9.27
CA VAL A 125 -15.90 -5.74 -9.97
C VAL A 125 -16.58 -5.77 -11.37
N GLY A 126 -16.59 -4.64 -12.05
CA GLY A 126 -17.24 -4.50 -13.34
C GLY A 126 -18.75 -4.24 -13.25
N ASN A 127 -19.36 -3.84 -14.38
CA ASN A 127 -20.76 -3.46 -14.45
C ASN A 127 -21.72 -4.59 -14.07
N GLN A 128 -21.33 -5.83 -14.27
CA GLN A 128 -22.12 -7.02 -13.95
C GLN A 128 -21.73 -7.69 -12.63
N GLN A 129 -20.78 -7.11 -11.89
CA GLN A 129 -20.26 -7.61 -10.63
C GLN A 129 -19.77 -9.08 -10.68
N ASN A 130 -19.23 -9.48 -11.81
CA ASN A 130 -18.77 -10.85 -12.09
C ASN A 130 -17.29 -10.90 -12.53
N GLU A 131 -16.60 -9.78 -12.48
CA GLU A 131 -15.19 -9.69 -12.82
C GLU A 131 -14.33 -9.75 -11.54
N VAL A 132 -13.11 -10.24 -11.69
CA VAL A 132 -12.11 -10.26 -10.63
C VAL A 132 -11.11 -9.16 -10.89
N LEU A 133 -10.79 -8.37 -9.88
CA LEU A 133 -9.76 -7.34 -10.01
C LEU A 133 -8.43 -7.98 -10.36
N ARG A 134 -7.87 -7.54 -11.48
CA ARG A 134 -6.52 -7.89 -11.94
C ARG A 134 -5.78 -6.63 -12.33
N VAL A 135 -4.58 -6.51 -11.83
CA VAL A 135 -3.71 -5.36 -12.09
C VAL A 135 -2.43 -5.83 -12.77
N ASP A 136 -2.00 -5.11 -13.77
CA ASP A 136 -0.76 -5.43 -14.48
C ASP A 136 0.46 -5.30 -13.54
N LYS A 137 0.88 -6.45 -13.02
CA LYS A 137 2.02 -6.55 -12.10
C LYS A 137 3.33 -6.13 -12.75
N VAL A 138 3.51 -6.41 -14.04
CA VAL A 138 4.75 -6.05 -14.74
C VAL A 138 4.85 -4.54 -14.86
N LEU A 139 3.78 -3.90 -15.33
CA LEU A 139 3.71 -2.45 -15.42
C LEU A 139 3.87 -1.76 -14.07
N PHE A 140 3.27 -2.33 -13.01
CA PHE A 140 3.45 -1.85 -11.64
C PHE A 140 4.93 -1.89 -11.22
N CYS A 141 5.61 -3.04 -11.40
CA CYS A 141 7.01 -3.20 -11.00
C CYS A 141 7.94 -2.25 -11.77
N GLU A 142 7.72 -2.10 -13.09
CA GLU A 142 8.49 -1.18 -13.92
C GLU A 142 8.32 0.27 -13.46
N GLU A 143 7.09 0.69 -13.22
CA GLU A 143 6.79 2.05 -12.78
C GLU A 143 7.34 2.32 -11.37
N LEU A 144 7.16 1.38 -10.43
CA LEU A 144 7.71 1.54 -9.08
C LEU A 144 9.24 1.62 -9.10
N CYS A 145 9.90 0.79 -9.92
CA CYS A 145 11.35 0.86 -10.13
C CYS A 145 11.76 2.24 -10.68
N ARG A 146 11.03 2.76 -11.68
CA ARG A 146 11.27 4.08 -12.27
C ARG A 146 11.14 5.19 -11.22
N LEU A 147 10.13 5.14 -10.37
CA LEU A 147 9.88 6.11 -9.31
C LEU A 147 10.92 6.05 -8.18
N MET A 148 11.37 4.84 -7.83
CA MET A 148 12.38 4.63 -6.80
C MET A 148 13.79 5.06 -7.25
N LYS A 149 14.12 4.90 -8.54
CA LYS A 149 15.48 5.12 -9.06
C LYS A 149 16.11 6.47 -8.68
N PRO A 150 15.43 7.62 -8.76
CA PRO A 150 16.01 8.92 -8.42
C PRO A 150 16.10 9.18 -6.90
N GLN A 151 15.53 8.31 -6.07
CA GLN A 151 15.47 8.53 -4.64
C GLN A 151 16.79 8.16 -3.97
N LYS A 152 17.33 9.06 -3.14
CA LYS A 152 18.55 8.78 -2.34
C LYS A 152 18.27 7.85 -1.18
N HIS A 153 17.09 7.94 -0.63
CA HIS A 153 16.62 7.11 0.49
C HIS A 153 15.09 7.01 0.44
N LEU A 154 14.57 5.99 1.06
CA LEU A 154 13.13 5.79 1.26
C LEU A 154 12.87 5.49 2.72
N ASP A 155 11.83 6.08 3.23
CA ASP A 155 11.13 5.68 4.45
C ASP A 155 9.82 4.96 4.10
N THR A 156 9.12 4.52 5.13
CA THR A 156 7.86 3.78 4.97
C THR A 156 6.80 4.61 4.23
N PHE A 157 6.68 5.90 4.54
CA PHE A 157 5.66 6.75 3.93
C PHE A 157 5.98 7.05 2.47
N THR A 158 7.21 7.45 2.16
CA THR A 158 7.63 7.72 0.79
C THR A 158 7.44 6.49 -0.09
N PHE A 159 7.84 5.31 0.39
CA PHE A 159 7.63 4.06 -0.34
C PHE A 159 6.14 3.77 -0.55
N PHE A 160 5.31 3.97 0.47
CA PHE A 160 3.85 3.81 0.37
C PHE A 160 3.23 4.72 -0.69
N TRP A 161 3.66 5.98 -0.74
CA TRP A 161 3.22 6.91 -1.78
C TRP A 161 3.64 6.47 -3.18
N LEU A 162 4.90 6.02 -3.36
CA LEU A 162 5.37 5.50 -4.65
C LEU A 162 4.57 4.27 -5.09
N VAL A 163 4.20 3.40 -4.16
CA VAL A 163 3.33 2.25 -4.43
C VAL A 163 1.97 2.71 -4.96
N HIS A 164 1.34 3.72 -4.35
CA HIS A 164 0.08 4.29 -4.84
C HIS A 164 0.21 4.84 -6.27
N LEU A 165 1.26 5.59 -6.56
CA LEU A 165 1.51 6.14 -7.90
C LEU A 165 1.70 5.04 -8.94
N ALA A 166 2.51 4.02 -8.62
CA ALA A 166 2.74 2.88 -9.51
C ALA A 166 1.47 2.05 -9.73
N TYR A 167 0.65 1.90 -8.69
CA TYR A 167 -0.62 1.17 -8.78
C TYR A 167 -1.64 1.89 -9.66
N ASN A 168 -1.80 3.21 -9.49
CA ASN A 168 -2.65 4.03 -10.36
C ASN A 168 -2.21 3.92 -11.83
N LYS A 169 -0.90 3.93 -12.07
CA LYS A 169 -0.35 3.74 -13.41
C LYS A 169 -0.69 2.37 -13.98
N ALA A 170 -0.58 1.31 -13.18
CA ALA A 170 -0.91 -0.05 -13.57
C ALA A 170 -2.41 -0.25 -13.85
N LEU A 171 -3.28 0.56 -13.22
CA LEU A 171 -4.70 0.66 -13.53
C LEU A 171 -5.01 1.54 -14.74
N ASN A 172 -3.98 2.06 -15.43
CA ASN A 172 -4.11 3.02 -16.53
C ASN A 172 -4.79 4.36 -16.13
N ASP A 173 -4.76 4.68 -14.83
CA ASP A 173 -5.21 5.98 -14.35
C ASP A 173 -4.12 7.04 -14.63
N ARG A 174 -4.48 8.05 -15.41
CA ARG A 174 -3.57 9.14 -15.82
C ARG A 174 -3.84 10.44 -15.09
N ASN A 175 -4.81 10.46 -14.19
CA ASN A 175 -5.16 11.64 -13.45
C ASN A 175 -4.08 11.99 -12.43
N HIS A 176 -3.88 13.29 -12.23
CA HIS A 176 -3.01 13.76 -11.14
C HIS A 176 -3.72 13.59 -9.80
N LYS A 177 -3.08 12.89 -8.88
CA LYS A 177 -3.65 12.61 -7.55
C LYS A 177 -3.13 13.63 -6.55
N HIS A 178 -4.03 14.38 -5.97
CA HIS A 178 -3.73 15.40 -4.94
C HIS A 178 -3.91 14.86 -3.52
N LEU A 179 -4.74 13.84 -3.36
CA LEU A 179 -5.07 13.26 -2.06
C LEU A 179 -4.77 11.77 -2.04
N LEU A 180 -4.05 11.33 -1.01
CA LEU A 180 -3.88 9.93 -0.69
C LEU A 180 -4.89 9.54 0.38
N PHE A 181 -5.70 8.52 0.10
CA PHE A 181 -6.69 7.99 1.03
C PHE A 181 -6.39 6.53 1.35
N TYR A 182 -6.37 6.19 2.63
CA TYR A 182 -6.15 4.83 3.08
C TYR A 182 -6.93 4.51 4.35
N HIS A 183 -7.06 3.22 4.66
CA HIS A 183 -7.80 2.75 5.81
C HIS A 183 -6.86 2.27 6.92
N ILE A 184 -7.28 2.48 8.17
CA ILE A 184 -6.74 1.84 9.35
C ILE A 184 -7.87 1.05 10.00
N HIS A 185 -7.87 -0.26 9.79
CA HIS A 185 -8.87 -1.14 10.35
C HIS A 185 -8.45 -1.64 11.73
N ASN A 186 -9.33 -1.48 12.72
CA ASN A 186 -9.08 -1.85 14.12
C ASN A 186 -7.73 -1.32 14.61
N PRO A 187 -7.63 -0.03 14.95
CA PRO A 187 -6.38 0.62 15.36
C PRO A 187 -5.98 0.16 16.77
N ASP A 188 -5.69 -1.12 16.90
CA ASP A 188 -5.28 -1.78 18.13
C ASP A 188 -3.76 -1.80 18.30
N THR A 189 -3.03 -1.40 17.25
CA THR A 189 -1.57 -1.38 17.29
C THR A 189 -1.02 0.05 17.32
N TYR A 190 -0.09 0.31 18.23
CA TYR A 190 0.65 1.58 18.30
C TYR A 190 1.40 1.91 17.01
N ALA A 191 1.82 0.89 16.24
CA ALA A 191 2.50 1.07 14.96
C ALA A 191 1.63 1.81 13.93
N GLN A 192 0.33 1.52 13.88
CA GLN A 192 -0.62 2.20 12.98
C GLN A 192 -0.84 3.66 13.39
N LEU A 193 -0.90 3.91 14.69
CA LEU A 193 -1.01 5.28 15.22
C LEU A 193 0.28 6.07 14.99
N ASN A 194 1.44 5.44 15.15
CA ASN A 194 2.74 6.07 14.88
C ASN A 194 2.89 6.45 13.41
N PHE A 195 2.37 5.63 12.47
CA PHE A 195 2.37 6.01 11.07
C PHE A 195 1.53 7.25 10.80
N VAL A 196 0.33 7.36 11.38
CA VAL A 196 -0.51 8.57 11.27
C VAL A 196 0.21 9.80 11.81
N GLN A 197 1.03 9.65 12.85
CA GLN A 197 1.83 10.75 13.40
C GLN A 197 3.07 11.09 12.57
N ALA A 198 3.58 10.14 11.79
CA ALA A 198 4.74 10.34 10.93
C ALA A 198 4.39 10.93 9.55
N VAL A 199 3.12 11.01 9.22
CA VAL A 199 2.62 11.64 7.99
C VAL A 199 2.61 13.15 8.23
N PRO A 200 3.25 13.95 7.36
CA PRO A 200 3.32 15.40 7.50
C PRO A 200 1.96 16.10 7.39
#